data_8cc80c85f79fa82dcf1b74d3f80e380b
#
_entry.id   8cc80c85f79fa82dcf1b74d3f80e380b
#
_cell.length_a   1.000
_cell.length_b   1.000
_cell.length_c   1.000
_cell.angle_alpha   90.00
_cell.angle_beta   90.00
_cell.angle_gamma   90.00
#
_symmetry.space_group_name_H-M   'P 1'
#
loop_
_entity.id
_entity.type
_entity.pdbx_description
1 polymer ?
#
loop_
_entity_poly.entity_id
_entity_poly.type
_entity_poly.pdbx_seq_one_letter_code
_entity_poly.pdbx_strand_id
1 'polypeptide(L)'
;YEVVWHRQMVLVFGNTTLATATILAGFMAGLAVGSAFWGHVTKRLEGRFLSVFGGLEIGTGAFALVFPGLLQSVVPLEIGLAETLGDGYLGVAAVRFLFSFGLLLIPTFLMGGALPFLGGYVIGNPRELGPKAALLYGLNTAGAVLGAALTGFLLIRELGLQGSILVAALLNFGIGGIALAVDLQRASPRKPVPPPPLPASDPPSSERVPPALTRVQTALLLGGAGVTGFCALGYETLW
;
A
#
# COMPACT_ATOMS: atom_id res chain seq x y z
N TYR A 1 -4.97 -2.49 -9.09
CA TYR A 1 -4.88 -1.09 -9.53
C TYR A 1 -3.57 -0.76 -10.26
N GLU A 2 -2.42 -1.21 -9.76
CA GLU A 2 -1.11 -0.87 -10.35
C GLU A 2 -1.08 -1.09 -11.86
N VAL A 3 -1.47 -2.27 -12.33
CA VAL A 3 -1.50 -2.62 -13.78
C VAL A 3 -2.42 -1.68 -14.57
N VAL A 4 -3.59 -1.34 -14.04
CA VAL A 4 -4.56 -0.48 -14.75
C VAL A 4 -4.10 0.98 -14.78
N TRP A 5 -3.64 1.51 -13.65
CA TRP A 5 -3.13 2.87 -13.58
C TRP A 5 -1.85 3.05 -14.39
N HIS A 6 -0.94 2.08 -14.32
CA HIS A 6 0.23 2.04 -15.19
C HIS A 6 -0.18 2.14 -16.67
N ARG A 7 -1.14 1.31 -17.10
CA ARG A 7 -1.62 1.32 -18.47
C ARG A 7 -2.25 2.66 -18.88
N GLN A 8 -3.04 3.27 -18.00
CA GLN A 8 -3.64 4.58 -18.26
C GLN A 8 -2.58 5.69 -18.35
N MET A 9 -1.59 5.68 -17.47
CA MET A 9 -0.52 6.68 -17.48
C MET A 9 0.40 6.52 -18.69
N VAL A 10 0.70 5.28 -19.11
CA VAL A 10 1.45 5.02 -20.33
C VAL A 10 0.71 5.55 -21.57
N LEU A 11 -0.61 5.44 -21.62
CA LEU A 11 -1.40 5.98 -22.73
C LEU A 11 -1.35 7.53 -22.81
N VAL A 12 -1.15 8.20 -21.68
CA VAL A 12 -1.08 9.66 -21.59
C VAL A 12 0.35 10.18 -21.74
N PHE A 13 1.29 9.60 -20.99
CA PHE A 13 2.67 10.10 -20.91
C PHE A 13 3.64 9.37 -21.84
N GLY A 14 3.18 8.36 -22.56
CA GLY A 14 3.97 7.53 -23.47
C GLY A 14 4.62 6.33 -22.79
N ASN A 15 5.02 5.37 -23.62
CA ASN A 15 5.67 4.11 -23.18
C ASN A 15 7.19 4.27 -23.22
N THR A 16 7.76 4.95 -22.24
CA THR A 16 9.20 5.07 -22.08
C THR A 16 9.64 4.43 -20.77
N THR A 17 10.88 3.94 -20.72
CA THR A 17 11.48 3.40 -19.48
C THR A 17 11.40 4.42 -18.34
N LEU A 18 11.58 5.70 -18.65
CA LEU A 18 11.48 6.77 -17.67
C LEU A 18 10.06 6.90 -17.11
N ALA A 19 9.03 6.84 -17.95
CA ALA A 19 7.64 6.89 -17.51
C ALA A 19 7.29 5.70 -16.62
N THR A 20 7.68 4.48 -17.02
CA THR A 20 7.47 3.27 -16.23
C THR A 20 8.18 3.35 -14.87
N ALA A 21 9.45 3.75 -14.86
CA ALA A 21 10.22 3.92 -13.62
C ALA A 21 9.58 4.96 -12.69
N THR A 22 9.07 6.07 -13.24
CA THR A 22 8.38 7.12 -12.49
C THR A 22 7.11 6.60 -11.81
N ILE A 23 6.29 5.87 -12.56
CA ILE A 23 5.03 5.31 -12.05
C ILE A 23 5.32 4.32 -10.93
N LEU A 24 6.28 3.42 -11.14
CA LEU A 24 6.68 2.42 -10.15
C LEU A 24 7.26 3.08 -8.90
N ALA A 25 8.14 4.08 -9.07
CA ALA A 25 8.70 4.84 -7.95
C ALA A 25 7.62 5.57 -7.14
N GLY A 26 6.66 6.22 -7.81
CA GLY A 26 5.53 6.89 -7.16
C GLY A 26 4.64 5.91 -6.39
N PHE A 27 4.34 4.76 -6.99
CA PHE A 27 3.54 3.71 -6.37
C PHE A 27 4.22 3.16 -5.11
N MET A 28 5.49 2.78 -5.19
CA MET A 28 6.25 2.24 -4.06
C MET A 28 6.50 3.28 -2.97
N ALA A 29 6.80 4.54 -3.35
CA ALA A 29 6.97 5.61 -2.38
C ALA A 29 5.68 5.87 -1.59
N GLY A 30 4.53 5.91 -2.26
CA GLY A 30 3.24 6.07 -1.61
C GLY A 30 2.92 4.94 -0.64
N LEU A 31 3.14 3.67 -1.05
CA LEU A 31 2.99 2.52 -0.15
C LEU A 31 3.91 2.62 1.06
N ALA A 32 5.19 2.98 0.87
CA ALA A 32 6.17 3.08 1.95
C ALA A 32 5.81 4.18 2.95
N VAL A 33 5.51 5.39 2.45
CA VAL A 33 5.12 6.54 3.29
C VAL A 33 3.79 6.26 3.98
N GLY A 34 2.81 5.71 3.24
CA GLY A 34 1.52 5.30 3.80
C GLY A 34 1.68 4.27 4.90
N SER A 35 2.44 3.20 4.67
CA SER A 35 2.69 2.16 5.68
C SER A 35 3.38 2.71 6.93
N ALA A 36 4.38 3.58 6.78
CA ALA A 36 5.06 4.21 7.89
C ALA A 36 4.11 5.13 8.70
N PHE A 37 3.34 5.97 8.02
CA PHE A 37 2.38 6.87 8.66
C PHE A 37 1.27 6.08 9.39
N TRP A 38 0.58 5.20 8.68
CA TRP A 38 -0.51 4.41 9.23
C TRP A 38 -0.04 3.44 10.32
N GLY A 39 1.18 2.89 10.19
CA GLY A 39 1.81 2.11 11.25
C GLY A 39 2.09 2.91 12.52
N HIS A 40 2.31 4.24 12.40
CA HIS A 40 2.38 5.11 13.57
C HIS A 40 1.00 5.42 14.15
N VAL A 41 0.01 5.60 13.28
CA VAL A 41 -1.39 5.87 13.69
C VAL A 41 -1.99 4.65 14.41
N THR A 42 -1.71 3.42 13.98
CA THR A 42 -2.21 2.20 14.65
C THR A 42 -1.84 2.13 16.12
N LYS A 43 -0.68 2.66 16.53
CA LYS A 43 -0.24 2.70 17.92
C LYS A 43 -1.10 3.60 18.82
N ARG A 44 -1.83 4.53 18.21
CA ARG A 44 -2.69 5.51 18.93
C ARG A 44 -4.17 5.13 18.88
N LEU A 45 -4.54 4.15 18.05
CA LEU A 45 -5.93 3.74 17.86
C LEU A 45 -6.21 2.46 18.65
N GLU A 46 -6.87 2.63 19.81
CA GLU A 46 -7.32 1.50 20.62
C GLU A 46 -8.60 0.90 20.00
N GLY A 47 -8.46 -0.31 19.45
CA GLY A 47 -9.60 -1.18 19.11
C GLY A 47 -10.39 -0.86 17.83
N ARG A 48 -10.06 0.20 17.06
CA ARG A 48 -10.77 0.59 15.82
C ARG A 48 -10.04 0.23 14.53
N PHE A 49 -9.27 -0.82 14.56
CA PHE A 49 -8.42 -1.20 13.42
C PHE A 49 -9.23 -1.52 12.17
N LEU A 50 -10.32 -2.26 12.29
CA LEU A 50 -11.17 -2.65 11.16
C LEU A 50 -11.97 -1.47 10.60
N SER A 51 -12.43 -0.53 11.43
CA SER A 51 -13.12 0.67 10.93
C SER A 51 -12.20 1.52 10.08
N VAL A 52 -10.96 1.74 10.52
CA VAL A 52 -10.00 2.54 9.75
C VAL A 52 -9.58 1.79 8.50
N PHE A 53 -9.27 0.49 8.59
CA PHE A 53 -8.99 -0.35 7.43
C PHE A 53 -10.12 -0.27 6.40
N GLY A 54 -11.38 -0.45 6.83
CA GLY A 54 -12.55 -0.35 5.96
C GLY A 54 -12.69 1.03 5.30
N GLY A 55 -12.41 2.10 6.06
CA GLY A 55 -12.38 3.46 5.52
C GLY A 55 -11.30 3.67 4.46
N LEU A 56 -10.11 3.11 4.66
CA LEU A 56 -9.02 3.16 3.67
C LEU A 56 -9.36 2.40 2.40
N GLU A 57 -9.97 1.22 2.51
CA GLU A 57 -10.40 0.43 1.35
C GLU A 57 -11.48 1.19 0.56
N ILE A 58 -12.50 1.73 1.22
CA ILE A 58 -13.52 2.55 0.57
C ILE A 58 -12.92 3.79 -0.07
N GLY A 59 -12.00 4.48 0.62
CA GLY A 59 -11.29 5.64 0.10
C GLY A 59 -10.47 5.31 -1.16
N THR A 60 -9.77 4.18 -1.16
CA THR A 60 -9.02 3.68 -2.31
C THR A 60 -9.93 3.36 -3.49
N GLY A 61 -11.05 2.66 -3.23
CA GLY A 61 -12.04 2.35 -4.27
C GLY A 61 -12.68 3.61 -4.86
N ALA A 62 -13.05 4.58 -4.01
CA ALA A 62 -13.60 5.86 -4.46
C ALA A 62 -12.60 6.65 -5.29
N PHE A 63 -11.34 6.74 -4.84
CA PHE A 63 -10.29 7.40 -5.60
C PHE A 63 -10.06 6.74 -6.96
N ALA A 64 -10.09 5.40 -7.02
CA ALA A 64 -9.91 4.67 -8.26
C ALA A 64 -10.98 5.02 -9.32
N LEU A 65 -12.22 5.27 -8.90
CA LEU A 65 -13.30 5.68 -9.82
C LEU A 65 -13.10 7.10 -10.36
N VAL A 66 -12.53 8.02 -9.58
CA VAL A 66 -12.28 9.39 -10.03
C VAL A 66 -10.93 9.54 -10.73
N PHE A 67 -10.03 8.58 -10.60
CA PHE A 67 -8.68 8.64 -11.15
C PHE A 67 -8.62 8.94 -12.65
N PRO A 68 -9.45 8.32 -13.53
CA PRO A 68 -9.42 8.63 -14.96
C PRO A 68 -9.77 10.09 -15.26
N GLY A 69 -10.74 10.66 -14.54
CA GLY A 69 -11.11 12.08 -14.66
C GLY A 69 -10.02 13.02 -14.16
N LEU A 70 -9.38 12.68 -13.03
CA LEU A 70 -8.24 13.43 -12.50
C LEU A 70 -7.07 13.41 -13.48
N LEU A 71 -6.75 12.24 -14.05
CA LEU A 71 -5.69 12.11 -15.04
C LEU A 71 -5.95 13.01 -16.26
N GLN A 72 -7.18 13.01 -16.80
CA GLN A 72 -7.55 13.87 -17.91
C GLN A 72 -7.46 15.38 -17.58
N SER A 73 -7.76 15.75 -16.34
CA SER A 73 -7.68 17.15 -15.89
C SER A 73 -6.24 17.62 -15.67
N VAL A 74 -5.32 16.70 -15.34
CA VAL A 74 -3.90 17.01 -15.10
C VAL A 74 -3.14 17.20 -16.41
N VAL A 75 -3.52 16.50 -17.48
CA VAL A 75 -2.82 16.55 -18.78
C VAL A 75 -2.66 17.97 -19.36
N PRO A 76 -3.73 18.81 -19.43
CA PRO A 76 -3.58 20.17 -19.93
C PRO A 76 -2.65 21.04 -19.08
N LEU A 77 -2.67 20.83 -17.75
CA LEU A 77 -1.79 21.55 -16.82
C LEU A 77 -0.32 21.14 -17.01
N GLU A 78 -0.07 19.86 -17.20
CA GLU A 78 1.26 19.31 -17.48
C GLU A 78 1.82 19.91 -18.78
N ILE A 79 1.01 19.91 -19.85
CA ILE A 79 1.42 20.45 -21.15
C ILE A 79 1.74 21.95 -21.03
N GLY A 80 0.84 22.75 -20.44
CA GLY A 80 1.03 24.18 -20.27
C GLY A 80 2.28 24.53 -19.43
N LEU A 81 2.55 23.74 -18.38
CA LEU A 81 3.75 23.93 -17.56
C LEU A 81 5.04 23.50 -18.30
N ALA A 82 4.98 22.41 -19.05
CA ALA A 82 6.10 21.95 -19.86
C ALA A 82 6.48 23.00 -20.94
N GLU A 83 5.50 23.60 -21.61
CA GLU A 83 5.72 24.67 -22.59
C GLU A 83 6.38 25.91 -21.96
N THR A 84 6.03 26.28 -20.73
CA THR A 84 6.65 27.42 -20.04
C THR A 84 8.09 27.18 -19.65
N LEU A 85 8.49 25.93 -19.42
CA LEU A 85 9.86 25.55 -19.05
C LEU A 85 10.79 25.39 -20.25
N GLY A 86 10.25 25.50 -21.48
CA GLY A 86 10.99 25.36 -22.73
C GLY A 86 11.25 23.91 -23.13
N ASP A 87 11.83 23.72 -24.31
CA ASP A 87 12.03 22.40 -24.97
C ASP A 87 13.09 21.50 -24.30
N GLY A 88 13.52 21.81 -23.09
CA GLY A 88 14.49 21.02 -22.35
C GLY A 88 13.92 19.68 -21.91
N TYR A 89 14.46 18.57 -22.44
CA TYR A 89 14.06 17.18 -22.10
C TYR A 89 13.92 16.96 -20.58
N LEU A 90 14.86 17.49 -19.78
CA LEU A 90 14.84 17.34 -18.32
C LEU A 90 13.69 18.10 -17.67
N GLY A 91 13.33 19.31 -18.18
CA GLY A 91 12.20 20.09 -17.67
C GLY A 91 10.88 19.36 -17.86
N VAL A 92 10.63 18.92 -19.08
CA VAL A 92 9.42 18.14 -19.41
C VAL A 92 9.35 16.84 -18.62
N ALA A 93 10.46 16.11 -18.50
CA ALA A 93 10.53 14.89 -17.72
C ALA A 93 10.26 15.13 -16.23
N ALA A 94 10.78 16.19 -15.63
CA ALA A 94 10.53 16.55 -14.25
C ALA A 94 9.06 16.92 -13.98
N VAL A 95 8.44 17.66 -14.89
CA VAL A 95 6.99 17.98 -14.79
C VAL A 95 6.15 16.72 -14.83
N ARG A 96 6.39 15.85 -15.80
CA ARG A 96 5.70 14.54 -15.90
C ARG A 96 5.90 13.68 -14.65
N PHE A 97 7.14 13.65 -14.14
CA PHE A 97 7.43 12.95 -12.90
C PHE A 97 6.59 13.48 -11.73
N LEU A 98 6.57 14.80 -11.52
CA LEU A 98 5.87 15.40 -10.39
C LEU A 98 4.34 15.15 -10.44
N PHE A 99 3.74 15.30 -11.62
CA PHE A 99 2.30 15.05 -11.78
C PHE A 99 1.94 13.58 -11.61
N SER A 100 2.71 12.68 -12.24
CA SER A 100 2.51 11.24 -12.12
C SER A 100 2.69 10.77 -10.68
N PHE A 101 3.76 11.23 -10.04
CA PHE A 101 4.09 10.92 -8.66
C PHE A 101 3.00 11.41 -7.71
N GLY A 102 2.60 12.69 -7.83
CA GLY A 102 1.56 13.28 -6.98
C GLY A 102 0.22 12.59 -7.13
N LEU A 103 -0.17 12.24 -8.35
CA LEU A 103 -1.44 11.56 -8.62
C LEU A 103 -1.50 10.16 -8.03
N LEU A 104 -0.39 9.41 -8.09
CA LEU A 104 -0.28 8.06 -7.53
C LEU A 104 -0.08 8.05 -6.01
N LEU A 105 0.53 9.09 -5.46
CA LEU A 105 0.86 9.16 -4.04
C LEU A 105 -0.38 9.02 -3.16
N ILE A 106 -1.49 9.65 -3.52
CA ILE A 106 -2.72 9.68 -2.72
C ILE A 106 -3.30 8.27 -2.54
N PRO A 107 -3.64 7.53 -3.61
CA PRO A 107 -4.24 6.20 -3.44
C PRO A 107 -3.27 5.19 -2.86
N THR A 108 -1.99 5.24 -3.23
CA THR A 108 -0.99 4.30 -2.71
C THR A 108 -0.66 4.57 -1.24
N PHE A 109 -0.74 5.82 -0.78
CA PHE A 109 -0.69 6.18 0.63
C PHE A 109 -1.84 5.54 1.43
N LEU A 110 -3.06 5.54 0.89
CA LEU A 110 -4.20 4.86 1.52
C LEU A 110 -3.98 3.34 1.56
N MET A 111 -3.57 2.74 0.44
CA MET A 111 -3.28 1.31 0.34
C MET A 111 -2.17 0.87 1.30
N GLY A 112 -1.18 1.74 1.56
CA GLY A 112 -0.10 1.48 2.51
C GLY A 112 -0.56 1.22 3.95
N GLY A 113 -1.78 1.63 4.30
CA GLY A 113 -2.37 1.38 5.63
C GLY A 113 -2.92 -0.01 5.85
N ALA A 114 -3.18 -0.78 4.80
CA ALA A 114 -3.86 -2.07 4.91
C ALA A 114 -3.15 -3.06 5.85
N LEU A 115 -1.86 -3.31 5.62
CA LEU A 115 -1.08 -4.24 6.45
C LEU A 115 -0.90 -3.79 7.91
N PRO A 116 -0.59 -2.51 8.23
CA PRO A 116 -0.55 -2.04 9.60
C PRO A 116 -1.86 -2.26 10.37
N PHE A 117 -3.00 -1.95 9.77
CA PHE A 117 -4.30 -2.10 10.45
C PHE A 117 -4.74 -3.56 10.60
N LEU A 118 -4.56 -4.38 9.57
CA LEU A 118 -4.82 -5.82 9.66
C LEU A 118 -3.87 -6.49 10.67
N GLY A 119 -2.60 -6.10 10.69
CA GLY A 119 -1.63 -6.55 11.68
C GLY A 119 -2.07 -6.20 13.10
N GLY A 120 -2.43 -4.93 13.34
CA GLY A 120 -2.94 -4.48 14.63
C GLY A 120 -4.19 -5.21 15.10
N TYR A 121 -5.05 -5.65 14.16
CA TYR A 121 -6.25 -6.43 14.46
C TYR A 121 -5.97 -7.91 14.78
N VAL A 122 -5.08 -8.55 14.01
CA VAL A 122 -4.84 -10.00 14.08
C VAL A 122 -3.79 -10.37 15.12
N ILE A 123 -2.80 -9.49 15.37
CA ILE A 123 -1.67 -9.76 16.26
C ILE A 123 -2.02 -9.28 17.66
N GLY A 124 -2.47 -10.20 18.50
CA GLY A 124 -2.84 -9.91 19.90
C GLY A 124 -1.70 -10.12 20.90
N ASN A 125 -0.64 -10.87 20.52
CA ASN A 125 0.45 -11.26 21.41
C ASN A 125 1.81 -11.11 20.69
N PRO A 126 2.85 -10.57 21.33
CA PRO A 126 4.20 -10.48 20.76
C PRO A 126 4.77 -11.80 20.22
N ARG A 127 4.44 -12.94 20.83
CA ARG A 127 4.89 -14.28 20.37
C ARG A 127 4.29 -14.68 19.02
N GLU A 128 3.16 -14.11 18.64
CA GLU A 128 2.44 -14.40 17.38
C GLU A 128 2.85 -13.45 16.26
N LEU A 129 3.65 -12.41 16.58
CA LEU A 129 4.01 -11.36 15.64
C LEU A 129 4.64 -11.93 14.36
N GLY A 130 5.69 -12.74 14.49
CA GLY A 130 6.42 -13.30 13.35
C GLY A 130 5.51 -14.14 12.43
N PRO A 131 4.90 -15.23 12.92
CA PRO A 131 4.05 -16.09 12.09
C PRO A 131 2.85 -15.37 11.46
N LYS A 132 2.16 -14.52 12.22
CA LYS A 132 0.97 -13.81 11.71
C LYS A 132 1.34 -12.70 10.72
N ALA A 133 2.43 -11.97 10.97
CA ALA A 133 2.93 -10.98 10.02
C ALA A 133 3.38 -11.65 8.71
N ALA A 134 4.08 -12.79 8.78
CA ALA A 134 4.48 -13.55 7.61
C ALA A 134 3.25 -14.06 6.82
N LEU A 135 2.22 -14.55 7.49
CA LEU A 135 0.98 -14.98 6.86
C LEU A 135 0.26 -13.82 6.17
N LEU A 136 0.09 -12.68 6.85
CA LEU A 136 -0.55 -11.49 6.27
C LEU A 136 0.20 -10.99 5.05
N TYR A 137 1.52 -10.90 5.14
CA TYR A 137 2.37 -10.49 4.00
C TYR A 137 2.30 -11.50 2.86
N GLY A 138 2.36 -12.80 3.16
CA GLY A 138 2.24 -13.86 2.15
C GLY A 138 0.89 -13.84 1.42
N LEU A 139 -0.22 -13.67 2.16
CA LEU A 139 -1.56 -13.54 1.57
C LEU A 139 -1.68 -12.28 0.73
N ASN A 140 -1.14 -11.15 1.20
CA ASN A 140 -1.13 -9.90 0.44
C ASN A 140 -0.35 -10.05 -0.87
N THR A 141 0.83 -10.67 -0.82
CA THR A 141 1.66 -10.92 -2.01
C THR A 141 0.99 -11.88 -2.98
N ALA A 142 0.41 -12.97 -2.50
CA ALA A 142 -0.36 -13.91 -3.32
C ALA A 142 -1.56 -13.22 -3.99
N GLY A 143 -2.28 -12.39 -3.24
CA GLY A 143 -3.36 -11.56 -3.77
C GLY A 143 -2.89 -10.60 -4.86
N ALA A 144 -1.72 -9.96 -4.67
CA ALA A 144 -1.14 -9.07 -5.67
C ALA A 144 -0.78 -9.81 -6.97
N VAL A 145 -0.15 -10.98 -6.87
CA VAL A 145 0.17 -11.83 -8.04
C VAL A 145 -1.10 -12.23 -8.79
N LEU A 146 -2.11 -12.76 -8.09
CA LEU A 146 -3.38 -13.15 -8.70
C LEU A 146 -4.11 -11.94 -9.30
N GLY A 147 -4.15 -10.82 -8.59
CA GLY A 147 -4.76 -9.58 -9.06
C GLY A 147 -4.08 -9.04 -10.32
N ALA A 148 -2.74 -9.03 -10.36
CA ALA A 148 -1.98 -8.59 -11.53
C ALA A 148 -2.24 -9.52 -12.73
N ALA A 149 -2.19 -10.85 -12.53
CA ALA A 149 -2.45 -11.82 -13.58
C ALA A 149 -3.89 -11.72 -14.12
N LEU A 150 -4.89 -11.72 -13.24
CA LEU A 150 -6.30 -11.59 -13.65
C LEU A 150 -6.55 -10.27 -14.38
N THR A 151 -5.99 -9.16 -13.89
CA THR A 151 -6.16 -7.85 -14.50
C THR A 151 -5.49 -7.80 -15.87
N GLY A 152 -4.22 -8.24 -15.97
CA GLY A 152 -3.45 -8.16 -17.22
C GLY A 152 -3.96 -9.08 -18.31
N PHE A 153 -4.31 -10.32 -17.96
CA PHE A 153 -4.69 -11.33 -18.97
C PHE A 153 -6.18 -11.42 -19.24
N LEU A 154 -7.04 -11.07 -18.26
CA LEU A 154 -8.48 -11.28 -18.36
C LEU A 154 -9.28 -9.97 -18.28
N LEU A 155 -9.18 -9.21 -17.18
CA LEU A 155 -10.08 -8.08 -16.95
C LEU A 155 -9.92 -6.97 -17.99
N ILE A 156 -8.69 -6.58 -18.31
CA ILE A 156 -8.45 -5.53 -19.31
C ILE A 156 -8.92 -5.99 -20.69
N ARG A 157 -8.73 -7.26 -21.01
CA ARG A 157 -9.14 -7.82 -22.31
C ARG A 157 -10.67 -7.85 -22.45
N GLU A 158 -11.39 -8.33 -21.43
CA GLU A 158 -12.83 -8.57 -21.51
C GLU A 158 -13.67 -7.34 -21.14
N LEU A 159 -13.20 -6.51 -20.19
CA LEU A 159 -13.95 -5.40 -19.62
C LEU A 159 -13.33 -4.02 -19.94
N GLY A 160 -12.15 -4.01 -20.54
CA GLY A 160 -11.37 -2.79 -20.74
C GLY A 160 -10.84 -2.18 -19.45
N LEU A 161 -10.18 -1.02 -19.56
CA LEU A 161 -9.57 -0.35 -18.40
C LEU A 161 -10.60 0.12 -17.38
N GLN A 162 -11.71 0.73 -17.86
CA GLN A 162 -12.74 1.26 -16.97
C GLN A 162 -13.51 0.15 -16.26
N GLY A 163 -13.85 -0.93 -16.96
CA GLY A 163 -14.49 -2.11 -16.34
C GLY A 163 -13.59 -2.76 -15.30
N SER A 164 -12.28 -2.84 -15.55
CA SER A 164 -11.31 -3.36 -14.58
C SER A 164 -11.22 -2.50 -13.31
N ILE A 165 -11.25 -1.17 -13.46
CA ILE A 165 -11.31 -0.24 -12.32
C ILE A 165 -12.60 -0.46 -11.52
N LEU A 166 -13.72 -0.57 -12.20
CA LEU A 166 -15.03 -0.77 -11.54
C LEU A 166 -15.04 -2.07 -10.72
N VAL A 167 -14.55 -3.17 -11.28
CA VAL A 167 -14.44 -4.46 -10.55
C VAL A 167 -13.57 -4.29 -9.31
N ALA A 168 -12.39 -3.67 -9.45
CA ALA A 168 -11.49 -3.46 -8.33
C ALA A 168 -12.10 -2.53 -7.26
N ALA A 169 -12.78 -1.44 -7.66
CA ALA A 169 -13.46 -0.55 -6.74
C ALA A 169 -14.60 -1.24 -5.98
N LEU A 170 -15.40 -2.07 -6.66
CA LEU A 170 -16.46 -2.86 -6.02
C LEU A 170 -15.91 -3.86 -5.01
N LEU A 171 -14.77 -4.51 -5.29
CA LEU A 171 -14.08 -5.36 -4.32
C LEU A 171 -13.64 -4.57 -3.09
N ASN A 172 -13.06 -3.39 -3.26
CA ASN A 172 -12.66 -2.53 -2.15
C ASN A 172 -13.87 -2.07 -1.32
N PHE A 173 -14.96 -1.67 -1.95
CA PHE A 173 -16.20 -1.31 -1.23
C PHE A 173 -16.78 -2.51 -0.48
N GLY A 174 -16.75 -3.71 -1.08
CA GLY A 174 -17.18 -4.94 -0.42
C GLY A 174 -16.34 -5.27 0.80
N ILE A 175 -15.01 -5.28 0.65
CA ILE A 175 -14.06 -5.55 1.75
C ILE A 175 -14.19 -4.49 2.83
N GLY A 176 -14.21 -3.20 2.44
CA GLY A 176 -14.37 -2.07 3.37
C GLY A 176 -15.70 -2.11 4.11
N GLY A 177 -16.79 -2.40 3.42
CA GLY A 177 -18.12 -2.56 4.02
C GLY A 177 -18.19 -3.73 5.00
N ILE A 178 -17.62 -4.88 4.67
CA ILE A 178 -17.52 -6.03 5.58
C ILE A 178 -16.71 -5.68 6.82
N ALA A 179 -15.56 -5.01 6.65
CA ALA A 179 -14.71 -4.61 7.77
C ALA A 179 -15.44 -3.67 8.74
N LEU A 180 -16.16 -2.67 8.21
CA LEU A 180 -16.99 -1.77 9.00
C LEU A 180 -18.14 -2.50 9.72
N ALA A 181 -18.85 -3.39 9.03
CA ALA A 181 -19.94 -4.17 9.61
C ALA A 181 -19.47 -5.06 10.76
N VAL A 182 -18.32 -5.72 10.60
CA VAL A 182 -17.70 -6.55 11.66
C VAL A 182 -17.30 -5.70 12.86
N ASP A 183 -16.75 -4.51 12.65
CA ASP A 183 -16.34 -3.62 13.74
C ASP A 183 -17.55 -3.08 14.50
N LEU A 184 -18.61 -2.68 13.80
CA LEU A 184 -19.85 -2.22 14.40
C LEU A 184 -20.53 -3.30 15.27
N GLN A 185 -20.52 -4.55 14.84
CA GLN A 185 -21.06 -5.67 15.60
C GLN A 185 -20.24 -5.96 16.87
N ARG A 186 -18.95 -5.60 16.88
CA ARG A 186 -18.04 -5.76 18.02
C ARG A 186 -18.06 -4.56 18.99
N ALA A 187 -18.69 -3.45 18.62
CA ALA A 187 -18.79 -2.24 19.41
C ALA A 187 -19.70 -2.39 20.67
N SER A 188 -20.26 -3.58 20.93
CA SER A 188 -20.74 -3.92 22.28
C SER A 188 -19.56 -3.88 23.25
N PRO A 189 -19.67 -3.14 24.39
CA PRO A 189 -18.55 -2.95 25.29
C PRO A 189 -18.03 -4.30 25.78
N ARG A 190 -16.88 -4.72 25.29
CA ARG A 190 -16.12 -5.81 25.90
C ARG A 190 -15.84 -5.38 27.34
N LYS A 191 -16.48 -6.02 28.31
CA LYS A 191 -16.04 -5.91 29.70
C LYS A 191 -14.54 -6.17 29.71
N PRO A 192 -13.73 -5.31 30.40
CA PRO A 192 -12.31 -5.58 30.54
C PRO A 192 -12.17 -7.01 31.07
N VAL A 193 -11.53 -7.87 30.28
CA VAL A 193 -11.11 -9.18 30.77
C VAL A 193 -10.08 -8.89 31.85
N PRO A 194 -10.32 -9.25 33.12
CA PRO A 194 -9.29 -9.09 34.15
C PRO A 194 -8.01 -9.74 33.62
N PRO A 195 -6.84 -9.14 33.85
CA PRO A 195 -5.59 -9.79 33.47
C PRO A 195 -5.59 -11.19 34.08
N PRO A 196 -5.24 -12.25 33.30
CA PRO A 196 -5.14 -13.58 33.85
C PRO A 196 -4.24 -13.50 35.09
N PRO A 197 -4.61 -14.22 36.20
CA PRO A 197 -3.74 -14.27 37.36
C PRO A 197 -2.33 -14.61 36.88
N LEU A 198 -1.35 -13.84 37.30
CA LEU A 198 0.05 -14.11 36.98
C LEU A 198 0.29 -15.57 37.33
N PRO A 199 0.73 -16.41 36.39
CA PRO A 199 1.09 -17.78 36.74
C PRO A 199 2.11 -17.71 37.86
N ALA A 200 1.85 -18.46 38.92
CA ALA A 200 2.82 -18.63 40.02
C ALA A 200 4.16 -18.89 39.38
N SER A 201 5.14 -18.08 39.76
CA SER A 201 6.46 -18.00 39.15
C SER A 201 7.14 -19.37 39.14
N ASP A 202 6.96 -20.14 38.07
CA ASP A 202 7.95 -21.12 37.71
C ASP A 202 9.22 -20.36 37.33
N PRO A 203 10.39 -20.79 37.79
CA PRO A 203 11.64 -20.10 37.47
C PRO A 203 11.77 -20.05 35.94
N PRO A 204 12.14 -18.89 35.37
CA PRO A 204 12.20 -18.72 33.92
C PRO A 204 13.11 -19.79 33.35
N SER A 205 12.54 -20.73 32.59
CA SER A 205 13.30 -21.54 31.67
C SER A 205 14.14 -20.57 30.84
N SER A 206 15.43 -20.76 30.83
CA SER A 206 16.42 -19.87 30.20
C SER A 206 16.26 -19.91 28.66
N GLU A 207 15.11 -19.50 28.14
CA GLU A 207 14.97 -19.11 26.74
C GLU A 207 15.76 -17.81 26.59
N ARG A 208 16.97 -17.94 26.04
CA ARG A 208 17.81 -16.80 25.67
C ARG A 208 16.99 -15.91 24.76
N VAL A 209 16.43 -14.83 25.32
CA VAL A 209 15.93 -13.72 24.53
C VAL A 209 17.11 -13.25 23.69
N PRO A 210 17.03 -13.31 22.35
CA PRO A 210 18.12 -12.82 21.51
C PRO A 210 18.44 -11.38 21.94
N PRO A 211 19.72 -11.02 22.09
CA PRO A 211 20.07 -9.67 22.49
C PRO A 211 19.42 -8.66 21.54
N ALA A 212 18.85 -7.60 22.10
CA ALA A 212 18.26 -6.54 21.32
C ALA A 212 19.31 -6.02 20.31
N LEU A 213 18.92 -5.92 19.04
CA LEU A 213 19.80 -5.43 17.98
C LEU A 213 20.37 -4.06 18.36
N THR A 214 21.66 -3.88 18.21
CA THR A 214 22.29 -2.58 18.40
C THR A 214 21.80 -1.61 17.31
N ARG A 215 21.88 -0.31 17.57
CA ARG A 215 21.51 0.72 16.58
C ARG A 215 22.23 0.54 15.24
N VAL A 216 23.50 0.11 15.29
CA VAL A 216 24.32 -0.17 14.10
C VAL A 216 23.77 -1.37 13.33
N GLN A 217 23.47 -2.47 14.03
CA GLN A 217 22.90 -3.68 13.41
C GLN A 217 21.52 -3.38 12.78
N THR A 218 20.68 -2.60 13.47
CA THR A 218 19.39 -2.16 12.93
C THR A 218 19.58 -1.31 11.68
N ALA A 219 20.51 -0.34 11.69
CA ALA A 219 20.81 0.49 10.53
C ALA A 219 21.35 -0.31 9.35
N LEU A 220 22.23 -1.30 9.60
CA LEU A 220 22.75 -2.20 8.56
C LEU A 220 21.66 -3.09 7.95
N LEU A 221 20.74 -3.61 8.77
CA LEU A 221 19.62 -4.43 8.28
C LEU A 221 18.63 -3.59 7.45
N LEU A 222 18.29 -2.39 7.93
CA LEU A 222 17.41 -1.48 7.20
C LEU A 222 18.08 -0.98 5.91
N GLY A 223 19.37 -0.65 5.96
CA GLY A 223 20.15 -0.26 4.79
C GLY A 223 20.25 -1.40 3.77
N GLY A 224 20.52 -2.63 4.24
CA GLY A 224 20.54 -3.84 3.40
C GLY A 224 19.20 -4.09 2.73
N ALA A 225 18.09 -4.00 3.47
CA ALA A 225 16.75 -4.14 2.91
C ALA A 225 16.44 -3.06 1.87
N GLY A 226 16.87 -1.81 2.13
CA GLY A 226 16.74 -0.70 1.16
C GLY A 226 17.52 -0.95 -0.13
N VAL A 227 18.77 -1.40 -0.03
CA VAL A 227 19.60 -1.75 -1.20
C VAL A 227 19.01 -2.92 -1.98
N THR A 228 18.51 -3.96 -1.30
CA THR A 228 17.86 -5.11 -1.95
C THR A 228 16.60 -4.67 -2.70
N GLY A 229 15.77 -3.81 -2.09
CA GLY A 229 14.59 -3.23 -2.76
C GLY A 229 14.97 -2.38 -3.97
N PHE A 230 16.00 -1.54 -3.85
CA PHE A 230 16.51 -0.73 -4.96
C PHE A 230 16.99 -1.61 -6.12
N CYS A 231 17.74 -2.68 -5.84
CA CYS A 231 18.20 -3.60 -6.88
C CYS A 231 17.02 -4.33 -7.55
N ALA A 232 16.03 -4.80 -6.77
CA ALA A 232 14.86 -5.49 -7.30
C ALA A 232 14.06 -4.61 -8.26
N LEU A 233 13.77 -3.36 -7.86
CA LEU A 233 13.07 -2.39 -8.71
C LEU A 233 13.89 -1.96 -9.92
N GLY A 234 15.21 -1.80 -9.75
CA GLY A 234 16.12 -1.49 -10.85
C GLY A 234 16.12 -2.61 -11.92
N TYR A 235 16.08 -3.86 -11.49
CA TYR A 235 15.98 -5.01 -12.42
C TYR A 235 14.64 -5.01 -13.15
N GLU A 236 13.54 -4.73 -12.50
CA GLU A 236 12.19 -4.71 -13.09
C GLU A 236 12.03 -3.59 -14.13
N THR A 237 12.74 -2.48 -13.98
CA THR A 237 12.72 -1.37 -14.95
C THR A 237 13.64 -1.57 -16.15
N LEU A 238 14.60 -2.51 -16.08
CA LEU A 238 15.55 -2.79 -17.16
C LEU A 238 15.06 -3.90 -18.12
N TRP A 239 14.05 -4.69 -17.72
CA TRP A 239 13.41 -5.74 -18.53
C TRP A 239 12.03 -5.29 -19.04
#